data_2a43059e56e4f1173575d4d28be3609d
#
_entry.id   2a43059e56e4f1173575d4d28be3609d
#
_cell.length_a   1.000
_cell.length_b   1.000
_cell.length_c   1.000
_cell.angle_alpha   90.00
_cell.angle_beta   90.00
_cell.angle_gamma   90.00
#
_symmetry.space_group_name_H-M   'P 1'
#
loop_
_entity.id
_entity.type
_entity.pdbx_description
1 polymer ?
#
loop_
_entity_poly.entity_id
_entity_poly.type
_entity_poly.pdbx_seq_one_letter_code
_entity_poly.pdbx_strand_id
1 'polypeptide(L)'
;MRVDKIIFIFLISFILIYPFSVKAQVPPSREIQKAQAAEEARQFIREYTARFMKLELDPFMELFSKRAVENRMLPYADIREAYRKTIEGSRSIVYSLDIDSIQTYTQSANVTGRYKIVQGFKKGGKTVFGGDIQWDLIRENGSLKIREVNYGRSW
;
A
#
# COMPACT_ATOMS: atom_id res chain seq x y z
N MET A 1 9.21 78.41 -32.73
CA MET A 1 8.25 77.93 -31.74
C MET A 1 7.51 76.74 -32.35
N ARG A 2 7.90 75.52 -32.05
CA ARG A 2 7.22 74.31 -32.51
C ARG A 2 6.63 73.62 -31.28
N VAL A 3 5.34 73.41 -31.33
CA VAL A 3 4.59 72.73 -30.29
C VAL A 3 4.43 71.27 -30.73
N ASP A 4 5.13 70.37 -30.05
CA ASP A 4 5.02 68.95 -30.31
C ASP A 4 3.77 68.40 -29.62
N LYS A 5 2.90 67.80 -30.43
CA LYS A 5 1.69 67.13 -29.98
C LYS A 5 2.04 65.75 -29.41
N ILE A 6 1.89 65.56 -28.10
CA ILE A 6 1.98 64.26 -27.45
C ILE A 6 0.65 63.54 -27.63
N ILE A 7 0.69 62.47 -28.42
CA ILE A 7 -0.44 61.57 -28.62
C ILE A 7 -0.40 60.53 -27.48
N PHE A 8 -1.38 60.61 -26.59
CA PHE A 8 -1.60 59.62 -25.52
C PHE A 8 -2.38 58.42 -26.10
N ILE A 9 -1.70 57.33 -26.34
CA ILE A 9 -2.35 56.06 -26.75
C ILE A 9 -2.83 55.36 -25.51
N PHE A 10 -4.14 55.35 -25.25
CA PHE A 10 -4.80 54.55 -24.26
C PHE A 10 -4.86 53.10 -24.77
N LEU A 11 -3.98 52.26 -24.21
CA LEU A 11 -4.00 50.83 -24.46
C LEU A 11 -4.99 50.15 -23.49
N ILE A 12 -6.23 50.00 -23.93
CA ILE A 12 -7.28 49.31 -23.17
C ILE A 12 -6.95 47.81 -23.22
N SER A 13 -6.34 47.30 -22.18
CA SER A 13 -6.16 45.86 -21.97
C SER A 13 -7.52 45.21 -21.67
N PHE A 14 -8.09 44.55 -22.65
CA PHE A 14 -9.28 43.74 -22.50
C PHE A 14 -8.89 42.46 -21.73
N ILE A 15 -9.04 42.47 -20.40
CA ILE A 15 -8.91 41.27 -19.61
C ILE A 15 -10.14 40.40 -19.86
N LEU A 16 -9.99 39.40 -20.72
CA LEU A 16 -10.97 38.34 -20.92
C LEU A 16 -11.04 37.52 -19.64
N ILE A 17 -12.00 37.87 -18.78
CA ILE A 17 -12.37 37.06 -17.62
C ILE A 17 -13.10 35.82 -18.15
N TYR A 18 -12.38 34.74 -18.38
CA TYR A 18 -12.98 33.42 -18.60
C TYR A 18 -13.61 32.97 -17.28
N PRO A 19 -14.93 32.73 -17.23
CA PRO A 19 -15.50 32.12 -16.04
C PRO A 19 -14.97 30.68 -15.96
N PHE A 20 -13.99 30.46 -15.07
CA PHE A 20 -13.60 29.12 -14.67
C PHE A 20 -14.81 28.51 -13.96
N SER A 21 -15.61 27.75 -14.69
CA SER A 21 -16.63 26.88 -14.12
C SER A 21 -15.93 25.79 -13.33
N VAL A 22 -15.63 26.07 -12.05
CA VAL A 22 -15.28 25.03 -11.10
C VAL A 22 -16.53 24.17 -10.92
N LYS A 23 -16.58 23.07 -11.68
CA LYS A 23 -17.57 22.01 -11.41
C LYS A 23 -17.29 21.53 -10.00
N ALA A 24 -18.15 21.88 -9.05
CA ALA A 24 -18.14 21.33 -7.71
C ALA A 24 -18.19 19.80 -7.85
N GLN A 25 -17.07 19.12 -7.56
CA GLN A 25 -17.03 17.65 -7.51
C GLN A 25 -17.90 17.23 -6.33
N VAL A 26 -19.03 16.62 -6.63
CA VAL A 26 -19.88 15.99 -5.60
C VAL A 26 -19.00 14.92 -4.93
N PRO A 27 -18.82 14.98 -3.59
CA PRO A 27 -18.01 13.97 -2.91
C PRO A 27 -18.60 12.58 -3.19
N PRO A 28 -17.76 11.57 -3.43
CA PRO A 28 -18.21 10.23 -3.74
C PRO A 28 -19.05 9.68 -2.59
N SER A 29 -20.08 8.88 -2.92
CA SER A 29 -20.92 8.25 -1.93
C SER A 29 -20.11 7.37 -0.97
N ARG A 30 -20.60 7.11 0.24
CA ARG A 30 -19.93 6.24 1.22
C ARG A 30 -19.61 4.86 0.65
N GLU A 31 -20.46 4.34 -0.20
CA GLU A 31 -20.27 3.04 -0.85
C GLU A 31 -19.09 3.07 -1.83
N ILE A 32 -18.98 4.12 -2.62
CA ILE A 32 -17.83 4.31 -3.54
C ILE A 32 -16.53 4.43 -2.75
N GLN A 33 -16.51 5.21 -1.67
CA GLN A 33 -15.32 5.34 -0.81
C GLN A 33 -14.93 4.00 -0.17
N LYS A 34 -15.90 3.21 0.29
CA LYS A 34 -15.66 1.88 0.86
C LYS A 34 -15.11 0.92 -0.19
N ALA A 35 -15.67 0.93 -1.40
CA ALA A 35 -15.19 0.08 -2.50
C ALA A 35 -13.74 0.45 -2.91
N GLN A 36 -13.43 1.74 -2.99
CA GLN A 36 -12.07 2.23 -3.27
C GLN A 36 -11.06 1.81 -2.18
N ALA A 37 -11.44 1.95 -0.91
CA ALA A 37 -10.59 1.54 0.20
C ALA A 37 -10.35 0.02 0.22
N ALA A 38 -11.35 -0.78 -0.15
CA ALA A 38 -11.21 -2.22 -0.26
C ALA A 38 -10.28 -2.61 -1.42
N GLU A 39 -10.35 -1.92 -2.56
CA GLU A 39 -9.45 -2.17 -3.69
C GLU A 39 -8.01 -1.73 -3.36
N GLU A 40 -7.83 -0.61 -2.66
CA GLU A 40 -6.51 -0.19 -2.16
C GLU A 40 -5.90 -1.26 -1.24
N ALA A 41 -6.67 -1.79 -0.29
CA ALA A 41 -6.21 -2.88 0.57
C ALA A 41 -5.86 -4.14 -0.23
N ARG A 42 -6.68 -4.51 -1.23
CA ARG A 42 -6.38 -5.65 -2.11
C ARG A 42 -5.09 -5.44 -2.91
N GLN A 43 -4.87 -4.24 -3.44
CA GLN A 43 -3.65 -3.89 -4.15
C GLN A 43 -2.43 -3.95 -3.23
N PHE A 44 -2.55 -3.45 -2.00
CA PHE A 44 -1.50 -3.54 -0.99
C PHE A 44 -1.09 -4.99 -0.71
N ILE A 45 -2.05 -5.90 -0.58
CA ILE A 45 -1.77 -7.33 -0.34
C ILE A 45 -1.13 -7.99 -1.57
N ARG A 46 -1.53 -7.61 -2.79
CA ARG A 46 -0.82 -8.06 -4.01
C ARG A 46 0.65 -7.61 -4.01
N GLU A 47 0.91 -6.38 -3.59
CA GLU A 47 2.27 -5.85 -3.48
C GLU A 47 3.08 -6.57 -2.40
N TYR A 48 2.47 -6.86 -1.25
CA TYR A 48 3.09 -7.65 -0.18
C TYR A 48 3.59 -9.01 -0.70
N THR A 49 2.74 -9.78 -1.38
CA THR A 49 3.14 -11.07 -1.94
C THR A 49 4.21 -10.94 -3.02
N ALA A 50 4.07 -9.94 -3.90
CA ALA A 50 5.02 -9.70 -4.99
C ALA A 50 6.41 -9.31 -4.48
N ARG A 51 6.50 -8.40 -3.48
CA ARG A 51 7.78 -7.99 -2.89
C ARG A 51 8.45 -9.14 -2.14
N PHE A 52 7.68 -9.94 -1.41
CA PHE A 52 8.25 -11.11 -0.71
C PHE A 52 8.83 -12.13 -1.68
N MET A 53 8.17 -12.40 -2.80
CA MET A 53 8.67 -13.31 -3.84
C MET A 53 9.94 -12.83 -4.54
N LYS A 54 10.21 -11.51 -4.55
CA LYS A 54 11.45 -10.95 -5.11
C LYS A 54 12.69 -11.19 -4.25
N LEU A 55 12.52 -11.63 -3.00
CA LEU A 55 13.60 -11.86 -2.04
C LEU A 55 14.43 -10.59 -1.72
N GLU A 56 13.79 -9.42 -1.77
CA GLU A 56 14.40 -8.12 -1.47
C GLU A 56 13.89 -7.63 -0.12
N LEU A 57 14.74 -7.73 0.91
CA LEU A 57 14.33 -7.47 2.29
C LEU A 57 13.85 -6.02 2.51
N ASP A 58 14.63 -5.03 2.09
CA ASP A 58 14.33 -3.63 2.42
C ASP A 58 13.02 -3.15 1.76
N PRO A 59 12.79 -3.36 0.44
CA PRO A 59 11.51 -3.03 -0.18
C PRO A 59 10.32 -3.76 0.45
N PHE A 60 10.50 -5.01 0.87
CA PHE A 60 9.45 -5.77 1.55
C PHE A 60 9.14 -5.18 2.94
N MET A 61 10.16 -4.86 3.73
CA MET A 61 10.00 -4.30 5.07
C MET A 61 9.47 -2.86 5.08
N GLU A 62 9.52 -2.14 3.97
CA GLU A 62 8.83 -0.85 3.80
C GLU A 62 7.30 -0.94 3.92
N LEU A 63 6.73 -2.12 3.68
CA LEU A 63 5.30 -2.35 3.86
C LEU A 63 4.87 -2.39 5.33
N PHE A 64 5.80 -2.54 6.24
CA PHE A 64 5.53 -2.65 7.68
C PHE A 64 5.65 -1.29 8.39
N SER A 65 4.74 -1.04 9.30
CA SER A 65 4.92 0.00 10.31
C SER A 65 6.15 -0.31 11.17
N LYS A 66 6.88 0.71 11.62
CA LYS A 66 7.97 0.51 12.60
C LYS A 66 7.47 0.02 13.96
N ARG A 67 6.16 0.06 14.17
CA ARG A 67 5.47 -0.49 15.36
C ARG A 67 4.75 -1.80 15.07
N ALA A 68 5.07 -2.44 13.94
CA ALA A 68 4.44 -3.70 13.56
C ALA A 68 4.74 -4.82 14.55
N VAL A 69 3.76 -5.71 14.70
CA VAL A 69 3.85 -6.93 15.50
C VAL A 69 3.43 -8.12 14.65
N GLU A 70 4.13 -9.25 14.79
CA GLU A 70 3.74 -10.51 14.16
C GLU A 70 3.34 -11.51 15.23
N ASN A 71 2.22 -12.20 14.99
CA ASN A 71 1.65 -13.20 15.91
C ASN A 71 1.52 -12.68 17.35
N ARG A 72 1.21 -11.38 17.50
CA ARG A 72 1.05 -10.69 18.80
C ARG A 72 2.28 -10.68 19.71
N MET A 73 3.41 -11.15 19.23
CA MET A 73 4.62 -11.35 20.06
C MET A 73 5.89 -10.77 19.45
N LEU A 74 6.12 -10.92 18.15
CA LEU A 74 7.36 -10.48 17.53
C LEU A 74 7.26 -8.99 17.16
N PRO A 75 8.11 -8.12 17.74
CA PRO A 75 8.18 -6.72 17.36
C PRO A 75 8.91 -6.55 16.01
N TYR A 76 8.80 -5.37 15.42
CA TYR A 76 9.35 -5.04 14.09
C TYR A 76 10.82 -5.47 13.88
N ALA A 77 11.69 -5.29 14.86
CA ALA A 77 13.10 -5.67 14.74
C ALA A 77 13.27 -7.18 14.56
N ASP A 78 12.52 -7.97 15.31
CA ASP A 78 12.56 -9.43 15.26
C ASP A 78 11.85 -9.96 13.99
N ILE A 79 10.76 -9.31 13.55
CA ILE A 79 10.11 -9.56 12.26
C ILE A 79 11.15 -9.38 11.14
N ARG A 80 11.85 -8.25 11.12
CA ARG A 80 12.86 -7.96 10.10
C ARG A 80 13.97 -9.01 10.08
N GLU A 81 14.45 -9.42 11.25
CA GLU A 81 15.49 -10.45 11.36
C GLU A 81 15.00 -11.82 10.89
N ALA A 82 13.76 -12.20 11.22
CA ALA A 82 13.15 -13.44 10.76
C ALA A 82 13.02 -13.48 9.22
N TYR A 83 12.51 -12.39 8.62
CA TYR A 83 12.43 -12.29 7.16
C TYR A 83 13.80 -12.23 6.49
N ARG A 84 14.77 -11.55 7.09
CA ARG A 84 16.17 -11.54 6.59
C ARG A 84 16.70 -12.96 6.48
N LYS A 85 16.60 -13.77 7.54
CA LYS A 85 17.04 -15.18 7.53
C LYS A 85 16.30 -16.00 6.48
N THR A 86 15.00 -15.81 6.36
CA THR A 86 14.17 -16.49 5.36
C THR A 86 14.62 -16.16 3.95
N ILE A 87 14.78 -14.88 3.63
CA ILE A 87 15.20 -14.39 2.30
C ILE A 87 16.60 -14.86 1.97
N GLU A 88 17.57 -14.71 2.90
CA GLU A 88 18.96 -15.14 2.71
C GLU A 88 19.09 -16.65 2.49
N GLY A 89 18.26 -17.45 3.16
CA GLY A 89 18.23 -18.92 3.01
C GLY A 89 17.52 -19.40 1.76
N SER A 90 16.70 -18.56 1.12
CA SER A 90 15.84 -18.93 0.00
C SER A 90 16.52 -18.75 -1.35
N ARG A 91 16.33 -19.70 -2.25
CA ARG A 91 16.58 -19.59 -3.68
C ARG A 91 15.35 -19.06 -4.42
N SER A 92 14.18 -19.42 -3.93
CA SER A 92 12.90 -19.02 -4.50
C SER A 92 11.79 -19.07 -3.45
N ILE A 93 10.84 -18.17 -3.56
CA ILE A 93 9.58 -18.19 -2.82
C ILE A 93 8.46 -18.04 -3.85
N VAL A 94 7.48 -18.96 -3.80
CA VAL A 94 6.20 -18.82 -4.50
C VAL A 94 5.13 -18.66 -3.45
N TYR A 95 4.41 -17.54 -3.50
CA TYR A 95 3.36 -17.20 -2.57
C TYR A 95 2.02 -17.19 -3.29
N SER A 96 1.10 -18.02 -2.87
CA SER A 96 -0.28 -18.05 -3.31
C SER A 96 -1.18 -17.59 -2.18
N LEU A 97 -2.18 -16.80 -2.50
CA LEU A 97 -3.08 -16.20 -1.51
C LEU A 97 -4.51 -16.13 -2.05
N ASP A 98 -5.45 -16.61 -1.25
CA ASP A 98 -6.88 -16.44 -1.43
C ASP A 98 -7.39 -15.48 -0.34
N ILE A 99 -7.93 -14.33 -0.74
CA ILE A 99 -8.50 -13.34 0.19
C ILE A 99 -9.95 -13.74 0.50
N ASP A 100 -10.24 -13.99 1.77
CA ASP A 100 -11.58 -14.35 2.24
C ASP A 100 -12.43 -13.10 2.54
N SER A 101 -11.83 -12.09 3.19
CA SER A 101 -12.55 -10.83 3.49
C SER A 101 -11.64 -9.61 3.56
N ILE A 102 -12.24 -8.44 3.27
CA ILE A 102 -11.63 -7.13 3.46
C ILE A 102 -12.65 -6.24 4.17
N GLN A 103 -12.31 -5.79 5.36
CA GLN A 103 -13.09 -4.83 6.13
C GLN A 103 -12.32 -3.51 6.21
N THR A 104 -12.93 -2.44 5.72
CA THR A 104 -12.29 -1.13 5.65
C THR A 104 -12.91 -0.15 6.64
N TYR A 105 -12.06 0.69 7.22
CA TYR A 105 -12.38 1.77 8.13
C TYR A 105 -11.70 3.06 7.62
N THR A 106 -11.96 4.19 8.25
CA THR A 106 -11.44 5.49 7.78
C THR A 106 -9.90 5.52 7.69
N GLN A 107 -9.19 4.90 8.64
CA GLN A 107 -7.73 4.95 8.74
C GLN A 107 -7.09 3.56 8.80
N SER A 108 -7.85 2.50 8.57
CA SER A 108 -7.36 1.14 8.69
C SER A 108 -8.14 0.17 7.82
N ALA A 109 -7.60 -1.02 7.62
CA ALA A 109 -8.30 -2.15 7.03
C ALA A 109 -7.86 -3.45 7.72
N ASN A 110 -8.80 -4.38 7.86
CA ASN A 110 -8.52 -5.75 8.25
C ASN A 110 -8.72 -6.64 7.01
N VAL A 111 -7.73 -7.48 6.73
CA VAL A 111 -7.76 -8.42 5.60
C VAL A 111 -7.52 -9.81 6.15
N THR A 112 -8.37 -10.75 5.76
CA THR A 112 -8.19 -12.16 6.11
C THR A 112 -8.12 -13.00 4.84
N GLY A 113 -7.40 -14.12 4.91
CA GLY A 113 -7.25 -15.02 3.78
C GLY A 113 -6.53 -16.31 4.15
N ARG A 114 -6.31 -17.12 3.14
CA ARG A 114 -5.55 -18.37 3.24
C ARG A 114 -4.34 -18.30 2.35
N TYR A 115 -3.18 -18.67 2.91
CA TYR A 115 -1.93 -18.62 2.18
C TYR A 115 -1.33 -20.01 1.96
N LYS A 116 -0.53 -20.11 0.90
CA LYS A 116 0.38 -21.21 0.64
C LYS A 116 1.71 -20.66 0.14
N ILE A 117 2.79 -21.04 0.78
CA ILE A 117 4.15 -20.67 0.41
C ILE A 117 4.92 -21.93 0.05
N VAL A 118 5.56 -21.93 -1.12
CA VAL A 118 6.55 -22.94 -1.49
C VAL A 118 7.91 -22.26 -1.46
N GLN A 119 8.74 -22.64 -0.49
CA GLN A 119 10.09 -22.12 -0.32
C GLN A 119 11.12 -23.12 -0.82
N GLY A 120 11.93 -22.72 -1.80
CA GLY A 120 13.10 -23.46 -2.26
C GLY A 120 14.36 -22.92 -1.58
N PHE A 121 15.19 -23.77 -1.00
CA PHE A 121 16.38 -23.37 -0.27
C PHE A 121 17.63 -23.33 -1.15
N LYS A 122 18.57 -22.41 -0.85
CA LYS A 122 19.88 -22.34 -1.53
C LYS A 122 20.71 -23.61 -1.36
N LYS A 123 20.58 -24.27 -0.21
CA LYS A 123 21.25 -25.56 0.09
C LYS A 123 20.56 -26.77 -0.54
N GLY A 124 19.51 -26.57 -1.32
CA GLY A 124 18.69 -27.61 -1.91
C GLY A 124 17.47 -27.94 -1.05
N GLY A 125 16.52 -28.66 -1.67
CA GLY A 125 15.24 -28.98 -1.04
C GLY A 125 14.21 -27.88 -1.16
N LYS A 126 12.99 -28.22 -0.75
CA LYS A 126 11.86 -27.30 -0.66
C LYS A 126 10.96 -27.65 0.52
N THR A 127 10.26 -26.64 1.04
CA THR A 127 9.22 -26.81 2.06
C THR A 127 7.97 -26.08 1.61
N VAL A 128 6.81 -26.58 2.04
CA VAL A 128 5.51 -25.98 1.80
C VAL A 128 4.94 -25.56 3.15
N PHE A 129 4.51 -24.32 3.25
CA PHE A 129 3.79 -23.76 4.39
C PHE A 129 2.40 -23.35 3.92
N GLY A 130 1.42 -23.37 4.80
CA GLY A 130 0.08 -22.89 4.50
C GLY A 130 -0.74 -22.75 5.76
N GLY A 131 -1.79 -21.97 5.64
CA GLY A 131 -2.70 -21.70 6.76
C GLY A 131 -3.52 -20.44 6.53
N ASP A 132 -4.18 -20.01 7.59
CA ASP A 132 -4.91 -18.77 7.59
C ASP A 132 -3.96 -17.60 7.88
N ILE A 133 -4.30 -16.43 7.36
CA ILE A 133 -3.53 -15.22 7.57
C ILE A 133 -4.47 -14.03 7.77
N GLN A 134 -4.09 -13.15 8.68
CA GLN A 134 -4.78 -11.89 8.92
C GLN A 134 -3.77 -10.76 8.92
N TRP A 135 -4.13 -9.66 8.26
CA TRP A 135 -3.40 -8.40 8.32
C TRP A 135 -4.29 -7.32 8.93
N ASP A 136 -3.76 -6.59 9.89
CA ASP A 136 -4.27 -5.32 10.34
C ASP A 136 -3.43 -4.21 9.70
N LEU A 137 -4.05 -3.49 8.79
CA LEU A 137 -3.43 -2.38 8.06
C LEU A 137 -3.82 -1.06 8.69
N ILE A 138 -2.88 -0.13 8.77
CA ILE A 138 -3.11 1.25 9.20
C ILE A 138 -2.59 2.22 8.15
N ARG A 139 -3.14 3.45 8.14
CA ARG A 139 -2.62 4.51 7.29
C ARG A 139 -1.58 5.32 8.03
N GLU A 140 -0.35 5.33 7.50
CA GLU A 140 0.77 6.13 7.96
C GLU A 140 1.27 6.99 6.80
N ASN A 141 1.33 8.32 6.99
CA ASN A 141 1.79 9.26 5.97
C ASN A 141 1.09 9.08 4.60
N GLY A 142 -0.21 8.83 4.61
CA GLY A 142 -1.02 8.66 3.42
C GLY A 142 -0.98 7.26 2.77
N SER A 143 -0.12 6.35 3.22
CA SER A 143 0.03 4.99 2.69
C SER A 143 -0.40 3.93 3.69
N LEU A 144 -0.91 2.80 3.21
CA LEU A 144 -1.17 1.63 4.05
C LEU A 144 0.15 1.01 4.52
N LYS A 145 0.17 0.57 5.77
CA LYS A 145 1.27 -0.17 6.39
C LYS A 145 0.69 -1.33 7.23
N ILE A 146 1.44 -2.43 7.31
CA ILE A 146 1.10 -3.53 8.21
C ILE A 146 1.40 -3.09 9.64
N ARG A 147 0.37 -3.03 10.47
CA ARG A 147 0.49 -2.87 11.92
C ARG A 147 0.62 -4.20 12.62
N GLU A 148 -0.14 -5.19 12.15
CA GLU A 148 -0.10 -6.55 12.69
C GLU A 148 -0.30 -7.56 11.56
N VAL A 149 0.43 -8.66 11.61
CA VAL A 149 0.19 -9.83 10.79
C VAL A 149 0.17 -11.07 11.65
N ASN A 150 -0.87 -11.89 11.49
CA ASN A 150 -1.05 -13.13 12.23
C ASN A 150 -1.15 -14.29 11.26
N TYR A 151 -0.37 -15.33 11.52
CA TYR A 151 -0.40 -16.59 10.80
C TYR A 151 -1.04 -17.67 11.67
N GLY A 152 -2.15 -18.22 11.21
CA GLY A 152 -2.74 -19.42 11.75
C GLY A 152 -2.22 -20.68 11.03
N ARG A 153 -2.20 -21.81 11.71
CA ARG A 153 -2.08 -23.11 11.04
C ARG A 153 -3.48 -23.62 10.79
N SER A 154 -3.87 -23.81 9.52
CA SER A 154 -5.01 -24.68 9.22
C SER A 154 -4.56 -26.11 9.50
N TRP A 155 -5.26 -26.76 10.39
CA TRP A 155 -5.12 -28.19 10.70
C TRP A 155 -5.85 -29.02 9.67
#